data_67f6397a260428900ab7dc9e1ac36be1
#
_entry.id   67f6397a260428900ab7dc9e1ac36be1
#
_cell.length_a   1.000
_cell.length_b   1.000
_cell.length_c   1.000
_cell.angle_alpha   90.00
_cell.angle_beta   90.00
_cell.angle_gamma   90.00
#
_symmetry.space_group_name_H-M   'P 1'
#
loop_
_entity.id
_entity.type
_entity.pdbx_description
1 polymer ?
#
loop_
_entity_poly.entity_id
_entity_poly.type
_entity_poly.pdbx_seq_one_letter_code
_entity_poly.pdbx_strand_id
1 'polypeptide(L)'
;MNREVRPSTIAPPAANYAHAVHTEHAMRWLHTSGVVPTRPDGTVPAALADQAAVVWANLTAMLAEADMRPGDVVSVTTYVVVDHLADLGVVMAARDRALGGHRAASTLVTVPALARPEWKMEIAIVAAR
;
A
#
# COMPACT_ATOMS: atom_id res chain seq x y z
N MET A 1 -17.31 -1.34 -10.22
CA MET A 1 -17.34 -2.29 -9.09
C MET A 1 -16.05 -3.08 -9.02
N ASN A 2 -15.48 -3.20 -7.86
CA ASN A 2 -14.25 -3.95 -7.61
C ASN A 2 -14.59 -5.31 -7.00
N ARG A 3 -14.05 -6.38 -7.54
CA ARG A 3 -14.31 -7.74 -7.08
C ARG A 3 -12.99 -8.51 -6.99
N GLU A 4 -12.74 -9.14 -5.85
CA GLU A 4 -11.62 -10.07 -5.70
C GLU A 4 -11.81 -11.29 -6.60
N VAL A 5 -10.74 -11.67 -7.30
CA VAL A 5 -10.71 -12.86 -8.16
C VAL A 5 -10.02 -13.99 -7.39
N ARG A 6 -10.74 -15.09 -7.20
CA ARG A 6 -10.29 -16.26 -6.40
C ARG A 6 -10.47 -17.56 -7.18
N PRO A 7 -9.58 -17.90 -8.10
CA PRO A 7 -9.66 -19.20 -8.78
C PRO A 7 -9.41 -20.34 -7.79
N SER A 8 -10.20 -21.41 -7.90
CA SER A 8 -10.02 -22.61 -7.07
C SER A 8 -8.82 -23.46 -7.52
N THR A 9 -8.25 -23.15 -8.68
CA THR A 9 -7.15 -23.91 -9.31
C THR A 9 -5.76 -23.43 -8.91
N ILE A 10 -5.66 -22.38 -8.09
CA ILE A 10 -4.40 -21.83 -7.60
C ILE A 10 -4.37 -21.82 -6.07
N ALA A 11 -3.18 -21.80 -5.49
CA ALA A 11 -3.03 -21.65 -4.04
C ALA A 11 -3.67 -20.35 -3.54
N PRO A 12 -4.28 -20.36 -2.34
CA PRO A 12 -4.79 -19.12 -1.74
C PRO A 12 -3.64 -18.13 -1.45
N PRO A 13 -3.95 -16.82 -1.30
CA PRO A 13 -2.95 -15.84 -0.89
C PRO A 13 -2.27 -16.22 0.43
N ALA A 14 -0.96 -16.03 0.50
CA ALA A 14 -0.16 -16.37 1.68
C ALA A 14 -0.38 -15.41 2.87
N ALA A 15 -1.05 -14.27 2.65
CA ALA A 15 -1.31 -13.25 3.66
C ALA A 15 -2.65 -12.54 3.35
N ASN A 16 -2.92 -11.43 4.03
CA ASN A 16 -4.18 -10.70 3.90
C ASN A 16 -4.17 -9.76 2.66
N TYR A 17 -4.16 -10.34 1.47
CA TYR A 17 -4.27 -9.63 0.20
C TYR A 17 -5.07 -10.46 -0.82
N ALA A 18 -5.52 -9.83 -1.89
CA ALA A 18 -6.11 -10.51 -3.04
C ALA A 18 -5.03 -10.87 -4.06
N HIS A 19 -5.12 -12.04 -4.71
CA HIS A 19 -4.26 -12.34 -5.86
C HIS A 19 -4.54 -11.39 -7.03
N ALA A 20 -5.82 -11.07 -7.24
CA ALA A 20 -6.23 -10.14 -8.28
C ALA A 20 -7.53 -9.45 -7.90
N VAL A 21 -7.73 -8.26 -8.42
CA VAL A 21 -8.98 -7.51 -8.33
C VAL A 21 -9.44 -7.19 -9.75
N HIS A 22 -10.68 -7.54 -10.05
CA HIS A 22 -11.34 -7.19 -11.30
C HIS A 22 -12.21 -5.95 -11.08
N THR A 23 -11.95 -4.91 -11.85
CA THR A 23 -12.70 -3.66 -11.81
C THR A 23 -13.55 -3.52 -13.06
N GLU A 24 -14.84 -3.25 -12.88
CA GLU A 24 -15.79 -2.99 -13.95
C GLU A 24 -16.48 -1.65 -13.75
N HIS A 25 -16.72 -0.92 -14.83
CA HIS A 25 -17.49 0.33 -14.84
C HIS A 25 -17.00 1.41 -13.89
N ALA A 26 -15.70 1.44 -13.58
CA ALA A 26 -15.13 2.51 -12.76
C ALA A 26 -15.16 3.84 -13.52
N MET A 27 -15.70 4.85 -12.86
CA MET A 27 -15.77 6.22 -13.38
C MET A 27 -14.64 7.11 -12.86
N ARG A 28 -13.96 6.67 -11.79
CA ARG A 28 -12.87 7.39 -11.15
C ARG A 28 -11.68 6.46 -10.93
N TRP A 29 -10.52 6.95 -11.24
CA TRP A 29 -9.26 6.26 -11.02
C TRP A 29 -8.27 7.19 -10.33
N LEU A 30 -7.58 6.68 -9.33
CA LEU A 30 -6.46 7.35 -8.68
C LEU A 30 -5.21 6.49 -8.83
N HIS A 31 -4.17 7.06 -9.40
CA HIS A 31 -2.84 6.47 -9.48
C HIS A 31 -1.89 7.35 -8.68
N THR A 32 -1.19 6.79 -7.71
CA THR A 32 -0.18 7.55 -6.95
C THR A 32 1.22 7.27 -7.48
N SER A 33 2.12 8.20 -7.22
CA SER A 33 3.56 7.90 -7.21
C SER A 33 3.88 6.95 -6.07
N GLY A 34 5.12 6.48 -5.97
CA GLY A 34 5.64 5.89 -4.74
C GLY A 34 5.63 6.95 -3.64
N VAL A 35 4.79 6.74 -2.63
CA VAL A 35 4.61 7.68 -1.52
C VAL A 35 5.63 7.35 -0.43
N VAL A 36 6.39 8.36 -0.03
CA VAL A 36 7.51 8.25 0.92
C VAL A 36 7.10 8.73 2.32
N PRO A 37 7.83 8.33 3.38
CA PRO A 37 7.45 8.59 4.76
C PRO A 37 7.78 10.00 5.24
N THR A 38 7.44 11.02 4.46
CA THR A 38 7.68 12.42 4.79
C THR A 38 6.39 13.04 5.34
N ARG A 39 6.48 13.60 6.56
CA ARG A 39 5.37 14.32 7.18
C ARG A 39 5.13 15.67 6.49
N PRO A 40 3.96 16.32 6.74
CA PRO A 40 3.70 17.65 6.18
C PRO A 40 4.72 18.71 6.53
N ASP A 41 5.40 18.59 7.68
CA ASP A 41 6.47 19.50 8.11
C ASP A 41 7.85 19.19 7.49
N GLY A 42 7.93 18.15 6.63
CA GLY A 42 9.14 17.72 5.95
C GLY A 42 10.01 16.74 6.74
N THR A 43 9.64 16.38 7.97
CA THR A 43 10.38 15.41 8.78
C THR A 43 10.08 13.97 8.38
N VAL A 44 11.07 13.08 8.59
CA VAL A 44 10.97 11.65 8.35
C VAL A 44 11.24 10.90 9.66
N PRO A 45 10.31 10.10 10.17
CA PRO A 45 10.55 9.35 11.41
C PRO A 45 11.62 8.27 11.21
N ALA A 46 12.35 7.95 12.27
CA ALA A 46 13.43 6.97 12.21
C ALA A 46 12.92 5.52 12.20
N ALA A 47 11.87 5.21 12.97
CA ALA A 47 11.36 3.86 13.10
C ALA A 47 10.53 3.44 11.88
N LEU A 48 10.71 2.19 11.43
CA LEU A 48 9.96 1.63 10.29
C LEU A 48 8.44 1.67 10.52
N ALA A 49 7.97 1.33 11.72
CA ALA A 49 6.54 1.38 12.05
C ALA A 49 5.96 2.79 11.90
N ASP A 50 6.70 3.81 12.33
CA ASP A 50 6.29 5.20 12.21
C ASP A 50 6.33 5.66 10.76
N GLN A 51 7.32 5.23 9.99
CA GLN A 51 7.37 5.49 8.55
C GLN A 51 6.17 4.90 7.83
N ALA A 52 5.81 3.66 8.14
CA ALA A 52 4.63 3.01 7.57
C ALA A 52 3.34 3.77 7.89
N ALA A 53 3.20 4.26 9.13
CA ALA A 53 2.05 5.06 9.54
C ALA A 53 1.96 6.37 8.75
N VAL A 54 3.09 7.06 8.54
CA VAL A 54 3.15 8.32 7.75
C VAL A 54 2.77 8.06 6.30
N VAL A 55 3.32 7.02 5.67
CA VAL A 55 2.99 6.66 4.29
C VAL A 55 1.49 6.44 4.12
N TRP A 56 0.87 5.65 5.00
CA TRP A 56 -0.56 5.39 4.92
C TRP A 56 -1.42 6.61 5.26
N ALA A 57 -0.98 7.48 6.16
CA ALA A 57 -1.65 8.76 6.41
C ALA A 57 -1.65 9.63 5.15
N ASN A 58 -0.53 9.70 4.44
CA ASN A 58 -0.42 10.44 3.19
C ASN A 58 -1.31 9.82 2.08
N LEU A 59 -1.30 8.51 1.93
CA LEU A 59 -2.15 7.81 0.96
C LEU A 59 -3.65 8.00 1.26
N THR A 60 -4.03 7.93 2.54
CA THR A 60 -5.43 8.15 2.96
C THR A 60 -5.87 9.59 2.67
N ALA A 61 -4.99 10.56 2.86
CA ALA A 61 -5.27 11.96 2.52
C ALA A 61 -5.47 12.13 1.00
N MET A 62 -4.65 11.45 0.17
CA MET A 62 -4.81 11.47 -1.30
C MET A 62 -6.12 10.84 -1.74
N LEU A 63 -6.51 9.72 -1.13
CA LEU A 63 -7.80 9.09 -1.40
C LEU A 63 -8.96 10.05 -1.06
N ALA A 64 -8.91 10.68 0.11
CA ALA A 64 -9.94 11.62 0.54
C ALA A 64 -10.05 12.83 -0.40
N GLU A 65 -8.93 13.39 -0.85
CA GLU A 65 -8.92 14.50 -1.82
C GLU A 65 -9.53 14.10 -3.16
N ALA A 66 -9.40 12.82 -3.55
CA ALA A 66 -10.02 12.27 -4.76
C ALA A 66 -11.48 11.80 -4.54
N ASP A 67 -12.08 12.10 -3.39
CA ASP A 67 -13.41 11.59 -3.01
C ASP A 67 -13.49 10.05 -3.08
N MET A 68 -12.44 9.40 -2.61
CA MET A 68 -12.26 7.95 -2.54
C MET A 68 -11.91 7.51 -1.12
N ARG A 69 -11.97 6.22 -0.86
CA ARG A 69 -11.73 5.64 0.46
C ARG A 69 -10.86 4.38 0.36
N PRO A 70 -10.32 3.87 1.47
CA PRO A 70 -9.48 2.66 1.45
C PRO A 70 -10.11 1.44 0.77
N GLY A 71 -11.44 1.29 0.86
CA GLY A 71 -12.17 0.20 0.17
C GLY A 71 -12.17 0.30 -1.37
N ASP A 72 -11.78 1.44 -1.93
CA ASP A 72 -11.66 1.64 -3.38
C ASP A 72 -10.27 1.25 -3.90
N VAL A 73 -9.31 0.95 -3.02
CA VAL A 73 -7.95 0.54 -3.41
C VAL A 73 -7.99 -0.82 -4.08
N VAL A 74 -7.49 -0.91 -5.30
CA VAL A 74 -7.45 -2.15 -6.09
C VAL A 74 -6.05 -2.76 -6.17
N SER A 75 -5.01 -1.95 -6.03
CA SER A 75 -3.61 -2.41 -6.09
C SER A 75 -2.73 -1.63 -5.14
N VAL A 76 -1.84 -2.36 -4.47
CA VAL A 76 -0.81 -1.82 -3.57
C VAL A 76 0.54 -2.39 -4.00
N THR A 77 1.52 -1.53 -4.24
CA THR A 77 2.90 -1.92 -4.48
C THR A 77 3.78 -1.32 -3.40
N THR A 78 4.44 -2.19 -2.64
CA THR A 78 5.26 -1.81 -1.49
C THR A 78 6.72 -2.14 -1.74
N TYR A 79 7.58 -1.15 -1.53
CA TYR A 79 9.03 -1.27 -1.59
C TYR A 79 9.59 -1.08 -0.19
N VAL A 80 10.44 -2.01 0.25
CA VAL A 80 11.11 -1.94 1.56
C VAL A 80 12.60 -2.12 1.35
N VAL A 81 13.41 -1.27 1.95
CA VAL A 81 14.88 -1.43 1.90
C VAL A 81 15.26 -2.76 2.52
N VAL A 82 16.13 -3.52 1.86
CA VAL A 82 16.48 -4.90 2.21
C VAL A 82 17.00 -5.08 3.64
N ASP A 83 17.59 -4.02 4.24
CA ASP A 83 18.04 -4.01 5.63
C ASP A 83 16.90 -4.31 6.62
N HIS A 84 15.64 -4.12 6.21
CA HIS A 84 14.44 -4.35 7.02
C HIS A 84 13.68 -5.62 6.63
N LEU A 85 14.33 -6.56 5.94
CA LEU A 85 13.72 -7.84 5.53
C LEU A 85 13.10 -8.61 6.70
N ALA A 86 13.72 -8.56 7.88
CA ALA A 86 13.22 -9.24 9.09
C ALA A 86 11.94 -8.59 9.67
N ASP A 87 11.61 -7.36 9.25
CA ASP A 87 10.53 -6.54 9.82
C ASP A 87 9.36 -6.33 8.85
N LEU A 88 9.25 -7.12 7.79
CA LEU A 88 8.17 -6.99 6.81
C LEU A 88 6.78 -7.12 7.44
N GLY A 89 6.65 -7.87 8.53
CA GLY A 89 5.40 -7.99 9.30
C GLY A 89 4.87 -6.65 9.81
N VAL A 90 5.76 -5.73 10.19
CA VAL A 90 5.41 -4.36 10.61
C VAL A 90 4.73 -3.60 9.46
N VAL A 91 5.29 -3.71 8.26
CA VAL A 91 4.78 -3.04 7.06
C VAL A 91 3.44 -3.62 6.62
N MET A 92 3.30 -4.96 6.64
CA MET A 92 2.05 -5.65 6.31
C MET A 92 0.93 -5.32 7.32
N ALA A 93 1.24 -5.25 8.61
CA ALA A 93 0.27 -4.89 9.64
C ALA A 93 -0.25 -3.45 9.46
N ALA A 94 0.62 -2.52 9.08
CA ALA A 94 0.23 -1.14 8.78
C ALA A 94 -0.72 -1.06 7.58
N ARG A 95 -0.45 -1.82 6.51
CA ARG A 95 -1.34 -1.96 5.35
C ARG A 95 -2.73 -2.47 5.78
N ASP A 96 -2.76 -3.53 6.55
CA ASP A 96 -4.02 -4.16 6.97
C ASP A 96 -4.87 -3.20 7.81
N ARG A 97 -4.23 -2.45 8.71
CA ARG A 97 -4.92 -1.41 9.50
C ARG A 97 -5.47 -0.29 8.62
N ALA A 98 -4.67 0.21 7.71
CA ALA A 98 -5.06 1.33 6.84
C ALA A 98 -6.20 0.96 5.89
N LEU A 99 -6.21 -0.27 5.38
CA LEU A 99 -7.25 -0.77 4.49
C LEU A 99 -8.50 -1.27 5.24
N GLY A 100 -8.45 -1.33 6.58
CA GLY A 100 -9.63 -1.70 7.39
C GLY A 100 -10.18 -3.08 7.08
N GLY A 101 -9.33 -4.04 6.75
CA GLY A 101 -9.72 -5.40 6.35
C GLY A 101 -10.06 -5.57 4.88
N HIS A 102 -10.11 -4.48 4.10
CA HIS A 102 -10.25 -4.58 2.64
C HIS A 102 -9.01 -5.23 2.02
N ARG A 103 -9.22 -6.11 1.03
CA ARG A 103 -8.15 -6.85 0.37
C ARG A 103 -7.95 -6.34 -1.05
N ALA A 104 -6.86 -5.63 -1.28
CA ALA A 104 -6.39 -5.23 -2.60
C ALA A 104 -5.38 -6.25 -3.14
N ALA A 105 -5.18 -6.26 -4.45
CA ALA A 105 -4.03 -6.94 -5.04
C ALA A 105 -2.76 -6.27 -4.50
N SER A 106 -1.79 -7.06 -4.00
CA SER A 106 -0.64 -6.52 -3.32
C SER A 106 0.65 -7.18 -3.77
N THR A 107 1.64 -6.36 -4.07
CA THR A 107 3.02 -6.76 -4.34
C THR A 107 3.93 -6.09 -3.32
N LEU A 108 4.78 -6.89 -2.66
CA LEU A 108 5.80 -6.38 -1.75
C LEU A 108 7.14 -6.95 -2.18
N VAL A 109 8.10 -6.06 -2.40
CA VAL A 109 9.48 -6.42 -2.77
C VAL A 109 10.46 -5.64 -1.93
N THR A 110 11.62 -6.24 -1.68
CA THR A 110 12.75 -5.51 -1.11
C THR A 110 13.63 -4.94 -2.20
N VAL A 111 14.23 -3.79 -1.90
CA VAL A 111 15.15 -3.07 -2.78
C VAL A 111 16.44 -2.76 -2.03
N PRO A 112 17.58 -2.60 -2.71
CA PRO A 112 18.84 -2.25 -2.05
C PRO A 112 18.80 -0.89 -1.35
N ALA A 113 18.11 0.10 -1.95
CA ALA A 113 17.99 1.46 -1.43
C ALA A 113 16.80 2.16 -2.08
N LEU A 114 16.32 3.23 -1.44
CA LEU A 114 15.39 4.19 -2.02
C LEU A 114 16.14 5.47 -2.40
N ALA A 115 15.42 6.45 -2.95
CA ALA A 115 16.03 7.67 -3.48
C ALA A 115 16.73 8.52 -2.40
N ARG A 116 16.37 8.36 -1.13
CA ARG A 116 17.04 9.00 0.00
C ARG A 116 17.37 7.98 1.08
N PRO A 117 18.52 8.10 1.78
CA PRO A 117 18.96 7.11 2.76
C PRO A 117 18.06 7.01 3.99
N GLU A 118 17.33 8.05 4.35
CA GLU A 118 16.40 8.05 5.48
C GLU A 118 15.09 7.30 5.19
N TRP A 119 14.74 7.08 3.93
CA TRP A 119 13.54 6.36 3.55
C TRP A 119 13.78 4.85 3.61
N LYS A 120 13.02 4.16 4.45
CA LYS A 120 13.09 2.70 4.62
C LYS A 120 12.04 1.96 3.80
N MET A 121 11.01 2.67 3.36
CA MET A 121 9.91 2.12 2.58
C MET A 121 9.21 3.19 1.75
N GLU A 122 8.50 2.75 0.71
CA GLU A 122 7.55 3.57 -0.04
C GLU A 122 6.43 2.69 -0.60
N ILE A 123 5.26 3.27 -0.83
CA ILE A 123 4.08 2.56 -1.34
C ILE A 123 3.43 3.37 -2.46
N ALA A 124 3.09 2.68 -3.56
CA ALA A 124 2.21 3.21 -4.60
C ALA A 124 0.88 2.46 -4.55
N ILE A 125 -0.22 3.16 -4.79
CA ILE A 125 -1.54 2.54 -4.89
C ILE A 125 -2.24 2.92 -6.19
N VAL A 126 -3.17 2.06 -6.59
CA VAL A 126 -4.21 2.36 -7.56
C VAL A 126 -5.55 2.14 -6.88
N ALA A 127 -6.46 3.10 -7.03
CA ALA A 127 -7.82 2.98 -6.56
C ALA A 127 -8.80 3.22 -7.71
N ALA A 128 -9.96 2.58 -7.65
CA ALA A 128 -11.00 2.66 -8.68
C ALA A 128 -12.39 2.67 -8.05
N ARG A 129 -13.27 3.55 -8.57
CA ARG A 129 -14.66 3.68 -8.11
C ARG A 129 -15.61 4.09 -9.21
#